data_7285d2a0a166ac7f2ace8809a5603650
#
_entry.id   7285d2a0a166ac7f2ace8809a5603650
#
_cell.length_a   1.000
_cell.length_b   1.000
_cell.length_c   1.000
_cell.angle_alpha   90.00
_cell.angle_beta   90.00
_cell.angle_gamma   90.00
#
_symmetry.space_group_name_H-M   'P 1'
#
loop_
_entity.id
_entity.type
_entity.pdbx_description
1 polymer ?
#
loop_
_entity_poly.entity_id
_entity_poly.type
_entity_poly.pdbx_seq_one_letter_code
_entity_poly.pdbx_strand_id
1 'polypeptide(L)'
;DTGSALVYGIFILVLFREGVTGNILIIGTMVVFLFIITLLINKLYVLGILVLVAAALFYFMKRNSRNILVLLSMLIISSGFVFTVDYTFENILEPHHKKRINVLLGKELDLRGAGYNVHQSKIAIGSGGITGKGFLQGTQTKYDFVPEQDTDFIFCTIGEEWGYIGSILLVILFMALLFRLIKLAERQRSDFSRIYGYGVASIIFFHFTVNLGMTIGLVPVIGIPLPFISYGGSSLWAFTILLFIFIKQDASRLQLL
;
A
#
# COMPACT_ATOMS: atom_id res chain seq x y z
N ASP A 1 -14.91 5.24 -4.16
CA ASP A 1 -13.84 4.30 -4.47
C ASP A 1 -12.76 4.32 -3.38
N THR A 2 -12.67 3.22 -2.64
CA THR A 2 -11.73 3.06 -1.53
C THR A 2 -10.27 3.04 -2.01
N GLY A 3 -10.01 2.51 -3.20
CA GLY A 3 -8.69 2.46 -3.81
C GLY A 3 -8.13 3.85 -4.07
N SER A 4 -8.90 4.69 -4.73
CA SER A 4 -8.52 6.09 -5.01
C SER A 4 -8.30 6.90 -3.74
N ALA A 5 -9.13 6.68 -2.70
CA ALA A 5 -8.96 7.36 -1.40
C ALA A 5 -7.62 7.01 -0.74
N LEU A 6 -7.20 5.74 -0.80
CA LEU A 6 -5.92 5.30 -0.24
C LEU A 6 -4.71 5.88 -0.98
N VAL A 7 -4.83 6.11 -2.30
CA VAL A 7 -3.77 6.78 -3.09
C VAL A 7 -3.47 8.16 -2.54
N TYR A 8 -4.49 8.93 -2.13
CA TYR A 8 -4.26 10.25 -1.54
C TYR A 8 -3.49 10.21 -0.22
N GLY A 9 -3.62 9.11 0.54
CA GLY A 9 -2.88 8.92 1.79
C GLY A 9 -1.36 8.92 1.60
N ILE A 10 -0.85 8.53 0.41
CA ILE A 10 0.59 8.46 0.15
C ILE A 10 1.25 9.85 0.10
N PHE A 11 0.47 10.91 -0.17
CA PHE A 11 1.02 12.27 -0.18
C PHE A 11 1.55 12.74 1.17
N ILE A 12 1.27 12.00 2.26
CA ILE A 12 1.93 12.26 3.55
C ILE A 12 3.46 12.17 3.44
N LEU A 13 3.98 11.33 2.53
CA LEU A 13 5.42 11.23 2.25
C LEU A 13 5.95 12.52 1.61
N VAL A 14 5.17 13.11 0.71
CA VAL A 14 5.50 14.39 0.06
C VAL A 14 5.50 15.51 1.09
N LEU A 15 4.46 15.58 1.94
CA LEU A 15 4.35 16.56 3.01
C LEU A 15 5.52 16.45 4.00
N PHE A 16 5.89 15.23 4.36
CA PHE A 16 7.07 15.00 5.20
C PHE A 16 8.35 15.52 4.57
N ARG A 17 8.55 15.27 3.28
CA ARG A 17 9.73 15.77 2.55
C ARG A 17 9.78 17.30 2.49
N GLU A 18 8.64 17.96 2.42
CA GLU A 18 8.49 19.42 2.39
C GLU A 18 8.50 20.06 3.80
N GLY A 19 8.86 19.34 4.83
CA GLY A 19 9.15 19.89 6.17
C GLY A 19 8.09 19.67 7.23
N VAL A 20 7.07 18.84 6.96
CA VAL A 20 6.14 18.40 8.00
C VAL A 20 6.90 17.51 9.00
N THR A 21 6.69 17.76 10.28
CA THR A 21 7.41 17.09 11.36
C THR A 21 7.32 15.57 11.28
N GLY A 22 8.44 14.86 11.45
CA GLY A 22 8.52 13.40 11.44
C GLY A 22 7.60 12.71 12.44
N ASN A 23 7.15 13.41 13.47
CA ASN A 23 6.19 12.91 14.44
C ASN A 23 4.86 12.50 13.79
N ILE A 24 4.44 13.17 12.71
CA ILE A 24 3.20 12.81 11.99
C ILE A 24 3.33 11.45 11.32
N LEU A 25 4.49 11.14 10.72
CA LEU A 25 4.74 9.81 10.15
C LEU A 25 4.78 8.73 11.23
N ILE A 26 5.44 9.01 12.36
CA ILE A 26 5.50 8.06 13.48
C ILE A 26 4.10 7.79 14.01
N ILE A 27 3.32 8.84 14.28
CA ILE A 27 1.94 8.70 14.75
C ILE A 27 1.08 7.95 13.73
N GLY A 28 1.17 8.32 12.44
CA GLY A 28 0.45 7.64 11.37
C GLY A 28 0.79 6.14 11.30
N THR A 29 2.08 5.79 11.37
CA THR A 29 2.53 4.39 11.39
C THR A 29 2.02 3.65 12.63
N MET A 30 2.04 4.27 13.80
CA MET A 30 1.50 3.68 15.03
C MET A 30 -0.02 3.46 14.95
N VAL A 31 -0.76 4.39 14.37
CA VAL A 31 -2.21 4.27 14.14
C VAL A 31 -2.53 3.11 13.20
N VAL A 32 -1.81 3.00 12.06
CA VAL A 32 -1.96 1.88 11.12
C VAL A 32 -1.63 0.55 11.80
N PHE A 33 -0.55 0.50 12.57
CA PHE A 33 -0.15 -0.71 13.31
C PHE A 33 -1.21 -1.12 14.35
N LEU A 34 -1.73 -0.16 15.12
CA LEU A 34 -2.80 -0.40 16.08
C LEU A 34 -4.09 -0.86 15.40
N PHE A 35 -4.43 -0.28 14.23
CA PHE A 35 -5.56 -0.71 13.42
C PHE A 35 -5.43 -2.18 13.01
N ILE A 36 -4.29 -2.58 12.46
CA ILE A 36 -4.03 -3.95 12.02
C ILE A 36 -4.11 -4.92 13.21
N ILE A 37 -3.49 -4.59 14.34
CA ILE A 37 -3.53 -5.44 15.53
C ILE A 37 -4.95 -5.60 16.05
N THR A 38 -5.76 -4.53 16.05
CA THR A 38 -7.16 -4.57 16.51
C THR A 38 -8.01 -5.51 15.63
N LEU A 39 -7.71 -5.60 14.33
CA LEU A 39 -8.41 -6.53 13.42
C LEU A 39 -7.94 -7.98 13.57
N LEU A 40 -6.66 -8.20 13.93
CA LEU A 40 -6.08 -9.53 14.07
C LEU A 40 -6.44 -10.21 15.40
N ILE A 41 -6.44 -9.44 16.48
CA ILE A 41 -6.51 -9.92 17.85
C ILE A 41 -7.81 -9.41 18.50
N ASN A 42 -8.40 -10.21 19.39
CA ASN A 42 -9.57 -9.78 20.15
C ASN A 42 -9.27 -8.47 20.91
N LYS A 43 -10.19 -7.51 20.85
CA LYS A 43 -10.10 -6.18 21.47
C LYS A 43 -9.67 -6.21 22.93
N LEU A 44 -10.09 -7.21 23.70
CA LEU A 44 -9.73 -7.32 25.13
C LEU A 44 -8.23 -7.56 25.33
N TYR A 45 -7.59 -8.37 24.49
CA TYR A 45 -6.14 -8.58 24.55
C TYR A 45 -5.38 -7.31 24.13
N VAL A 46 -5.84 -6.61 23.09
CA VAL A 46 -5.23 -5.34 22.65
C VAL A 46 -5.28 -4.30 23.74
N LEU A 47 -6.44 -4.14 24.40
CA LEU A 47 -6.60 -3.23 25.54
C LEU A 47 -5.69 -3.64 26.72
N GLY A 48 -5.58 -4.93 27.02
CA GLY A 48 -4.65 -5.44 28.02
C GLY A 48 -3.20 -5.09 27.72
N ILE A 49 -2.76 -5.26 26.47
CA ILE A 49 -1.41 -4.88 26.03
C ILE A 49 -1.20 -3.36 26.17
N LEU A 50 -2.16 -2.53 25.77
CA LEU A 50 -2.07 -1.07 25.92
C LEU A 50 -1.90 -0.65 27.38
N VAL A 51 -2.65 -1.27 28.30
CA VAL A 51 -2.55 -1.00 29.74
C VAL A 51 -1.19 -1.45 30.28
N LEU A 52 -0.68 -2.64 29.87
CA LEU A 52 0.65 -3.11 30.27
C LEU A 52 1.76 -2.18 29.76
N VAL A 53 1.70 -1.75 28.52
CA VAL A 53 2.66 -0.78 27.95
C VAL A 53 2.59 0.56 28.71
N ALA A 54 1.38 1.05 29.01
CA ALA A 54 1.21 2.27 29.77
C ALA A 54 1.76 2.15 31.21
N ALA A 55 1.55 1.00 31.86
CA ALA A 55 2.10 0.71 33.20
C ALA A 55 3.64 0.65 33.18
N ALA A 56 4.22 0.00 32.16
CA ALA A 56 5.68 -0.04 31.97
C ALA A 56 6.25 1.36 31.74
N LEU A 57 5.64 2.16 30.87
CA LEU A 57 6.05 3.54 30.64
C LEU A 57 5.93 4.40 31.91
N PHE A 58 4.86 4.21 32.67
CA PHE A 58 4.68 4.90 33.96
C PHE A 58 5.78 4.55 34.96
N TYR A 59 6.24 3.30 34.98
CA TYR A 59 7.33 2.86 35.86
C TYR A 59 8.65 3.55 35.55
N PHE A 60 9.01 3.69 34.26
CA PHE A 60 10.27 4.28 33.82
C PHE A 60 10.25 5.82 33.69
N MET A 61 9.06 6.42 33.68
CA MET A 61 8.89 7.85 33.42
C MET A 61 9.12 8.68 34.69
N LYS A 62 9.69 9.89 34.53
CA LYS A 62 9.72 10.88 35.61
C LYS A 62 8.28 11.27 35.99
N ARG A 63 7.93 11.11 37.28
CA ARG A 63 6.59 11.35 37.81
C ARG A 63 6.31 12.86 37.91
N ASN A 64 6.02 13.48 36.80
CA ASN A 64 5.57 14.85 36.72
C ASN A 64 4.10 14.83 36.25
N SER A 65 3.26 15.73 36.85
CA SER A 65 1.82 15.84 36.51
C SER A 65 1.56 15.95 35.01
N ARG A 66 2.40 16.69 34.30
CA ARG A 66 2.32 16.81 32.82
C ARG A 66 2.51 15.46 32.10
N ASN A 67 3.49 14.70 32.51
CA ASN A 67 3.81 13.40 31.89
C ASN A 67 2.73 12.37 32.18
N ILE A 68 2.19 12.37 33.41
CA ILE A 68 1.08 11.48 33.79
C ILE A 68 -0.17 11.83 32.99
N LEU A 69 -0.48 13.10 32.79
CA LEU A 69 -1.63 13.54 32.00
C LEU A 69 -1.49 13.15 30.53
N VAL A 70 -0.29 13.30 29.95
CA VAL A 70 0.00 12.86 28.56
C VAL A 70 -0.16 11.36 28.43
N LEU A 71 0.36 10.57 29.36
CA LEU A 71 0.24 9.11 29.32
C LEU A 71 -1.22 8.65 29.39
N LEU A 72 -1.99 9.24 30.32
CA LEU A 72 -3.42 8.94 30.46
C LEU A 72 -4.20 9.35 29.20
N SER A 73 -3.94 10.53 28.64
CA SER A 73 -4.60 10.95 27.40
C SER A 73 -4.27 10.03 26.23
N MET A 74 -3.02 9.61 26.08
CA MET A 74 -2.62 8.63 25.06
C MET A 74 -3.34 7.29 25.24
N LEU A 75 -3.45 6.80 26.48
CA LEU A 75 -4.15 5.54 26.77
C LEU A 75 -5.64 5.65 26.47
N ILE A 76 -6.29 6.76 26.84
CA ILE A 76 -7.71 6.99 26.53
C ILE A 76 -7.94 7.07 25.02
N ILE A 77 -7.12 7.83 24.30
CA ILE A 77 -7.25 7.99 22.85
C ILE A 77 -7.03 6.64 22.14
N SER A 78 -5.97 5.90 22.51
CA SER A 78 -5.67 4.58 21.90
C SER A 78 -6.77 3.55 22.19
N SER A 79 -7.30 3.54 23.43
CA SER A 79 -8.40 2.64 23.78
C SER A 79 -9.69 3.02 23.03
N GLY A 80 -10.01 4.32 22.98
CA GLY A 80 -11.15 4.81 22.18
C GLY A 80 -11.02 4.46 20.70
N PHE A 81 -9.81 4.55 20.14
CA PHE A 81 -9.55 4.13 18.76
C PHE A 81 -9.80 2.62 18.56
N VAL A 82 -9.33 1.76 19.46
CA VAL A 82 -9.58 0.30 19.41
C VAL A 82 -11.08 0.00 19.41
N PHE A 83 -11.85 0.63 20.30
CA PHE A 83 -13.30 0.47 20.34
C PHE A 83 -13.98 0.98 19.06
N THR A 84 -13.55 2.12 18.53
CA THR A 84 -14.11 2.69 17.31
C THR A 84 -13.84 1.78 16.11
N VAL A 85 -12.62 1.25 15.98
CA VAL A 85 -12.25 0.31 14.90
C VAL A 85 -13.09 -0.97 14.97
N ASP A 86 -13.20 -1.58 16.12
CA ASP A 86 -13.97 -2.80 16.34
C ASP A 86 -15.47 -2.56 16.03
N TYR A 87 -16.06 -1.47 16.56
CA TYR A 87 -17.44 -1.10 16.30
C TYR A 87 -17.70 -0.83 14.80
N THR A 88 -16.80 -0.09 14.15
CA THR A 88 -16.92 0.20 12.71
C THR A 88 -16.82 -1.06 11.88
N PHE A 89 -15.89 -1.94 12.24
CA PHE A 89 -15.73 -3.23 11.56
C PHE A 89 -16.96 -4.12 11.71
N GLU A 90 -17.53 -4.20 12.92
CA GLU A 90 -18.67 -5.09 13.17
C GLU A 90 -20.01 -4.53 12.65
N ASN A 91 -20.24 -3.22 12.73
CA ASN A 91 -21.59 -2.63 12.55
C ASN A 91 -21.72 -1.72 11.32
N ILE A 92 -20.64 -1.06 10.87
CA ILE A 92 -20.72 -0.05 9.81
C ILE A 92 -20.19 -0.59 8.49
N LEU A 93 -19.14 -1.43 8.52
CA LEU A 93 -18.47 -1.89 7.32
C LEU A 93 -19.40 -2.82 6.51
N GLU A 94 -19.47 -2.58 5.21
CA GLU A 94 -20.27 -3.42 4.30
C GLU A 94 -19.74 -4.87 4.25
N PRO A 95 -20.62 -5.87 4.07
CA PRO A 95 -20.23 -7.29 4.14
C PRO A 95 -19.09 -7.66 3.19
N HIS A 96 -19.02 -7.05 2.01
CA HIS A 96 -17.96 -7.34 1.04
C HIS A 96 -16.58 -6.80 1.47
N HIS A 97 -16.51 -5.68 2.17
CA HIS A 97 -15.25 -5.17 2.72
C HIS A 97 -14.78 -6.02 3.91
N LYS A 98 -15.71 -6.42 4.80
CA LYS A 98 -15.37 -7.37 5.89
C LYS A 98 -14.79 -8.65 5.36
N LYS A 99 -15.40 -9.21 4.31
CA LYS A 99 -14.98 -10.46 3.69
C LYS A 99 -13.55 -10.35 3.14
N ARG A 100 -13.23 -9.26 2.43
CA ARG A 100 -11.87 -9.01 1.92
C ARG A 100 -10.80 -8.97 3.03
N ILE A 101 -11.14 -8.32 4.14
CA ILE A 101 -10.25 -8.23 5.31
C ILE A 101 -10.12 -9.60 5.99
N ASN A 102 -11.22 -10.32 6.20
CA ASN A 102 -11.20 -11.65 6.82
C ASN A 102 -10.40 -12.67 6.00
N VAL A 103 -10.51 -12.62 4.67
CA VAL A 103 -9.72 -13.45 3.76
C VAL A 103 -8.23 -13.12 3.88
N LEU A 104 -7.87 -11.85 3.91
CA LEU A 104 -6.48 -11.43 4.10
C LEU A 104 -5.90 -11.93 5.43
N LEU A 105 -6.72 -11.86 6.50
CA LEU A 105 -6.33 -12.30 7.84
C LEU A 105 -6.38 -13.83 8.01
N GLY A 106 -6.77 -14.58 6.98
CA GLY A 106 -6.89 -16.04 7.01
C GLY A 106 -8.05 -16.55 7.89
N LYS A 107 -8.99 -15.69 8.28
CA LYS A 107 -10.17 -16.04 9.10
C LYS A 107 -11.27 -16.73 8.30
N GLU A 108 -11.34 -16.45 6.99
CA GLU A 108 -12.32 -17.01 6.08
C GLU A 108 -11.66 -17.48 4.79
N LEU A 109 -12.13 -18.62 4.24
CA LEU A 109 -11.76 -19.10 2.92
C LEU A 109 -12.85 -18.66 1.94
N ASP A 110 -12.59 -17.57 1.19
CA ASP A 110 -13.49 -17.16 0.13
C ASP A 110 -13.11 -17.81 -1.20
N LEU A 111 -13.73 -18.96 -1.46
CA LEU A 111 -13.49 -19.77 -2.67
C LEU A 111 -14.23 -19.24 -3.93
N ARG A 112 -14.99 -18.14 -3.85
CA ARG A 112 -15.80 -17.60 -4.95
C ARG A 112 -15.70 -16.09 -5.17
N GLY A 113 -14.83 -15.38 -4.44
CA GLY A 113 -14.69 -13.94 -4.53
C GLY A 113 -13.24 -13.47 -4.51
N ALA A 114 -12.96 -12.38 -3.81
CA ALA A 114 -11.63 -11.78 -3.71
C ALA A 114 -10.55 -12.76 -3.22
N GLY A 115 -10.91 -13.70 -2.34
CA GLY A 115 -10.00 -14.76 -1.88
C GLY A 115 -9.65 -15.77 -2.96
N TYR A 116 -10.59 -16.09 -3.85
CA TYR A 116 -10.33 -16.94 -5.00
C TYR A 116 -9.26 -16.31 -5.91
N ASN A 117 -9.41 -15.02 -6.25
CA ASN A 117 -8.47 -14.32 -7.11
C ASN A 117 -7.05 -14.35 -6.53
N VAL A 118 -6.90 -14.05 -5.24
CA VAL A 118 -5.59 -14.10 -4.55
C VAL A 118 -5.03 -15.52 -4.52
N HIS A 119 -5.87 -16.51 -4.25
CA HIS A 119 -5.42 -17.91 -4.21
C HIS A 119 -4.94 -18.36 -5.58
N GLN A 120 -5.69 -18.12 -6.65
CA GLN A 120 -5.31 -18.46 -8.02
C GLN A 120 -4.08 -17.67 -8.49
N SER A 121 -3.99 -16.38 -8.13
CA SER A 121 -2.78 -15.58 -8.40
C SER A 121 -1.52 -16.18 -7.76
N LYS A 122 -1.59 -16.63 -6.50
CA LYS A 122 -0.47 -17.32 -5.84
C LYS A 122 -0.09 -18.63 -6.51
N ILE A 123 -1.09 -19.41 -6.96
CA ILE A 123 -0.85 -20.65 -7.71
C ILE A 123 -0.16 -20.33 -9.04
N ALA A 124 -0.64 -19.31 -9.77
CA ALA A 124 -0.04 -18.88 -11.03
C ALA A 124 1.42 -18.47 -10.83
N ILE A 125 1.70 -17.54 -9.92
CA ILE A 125 3.06 -17.08 -9.60
C ILE A 125 3.95 -18.24 -9.17
N GLY A 126 3.47 -19.10 -8.27
CA GLY A 126 4.23 -20.26 -7.79
C GLY A 126 4.52 -21.30 -8.88
N SER A 127 3.61 -21.47 -9.84
CA SER A 127 3.77 -22.40 -10.95
C SER A 127 4.83 -21.96 -11.98
N GLY A 128 5.17 -20.67 -12.03
CA GLY A 128 6.20 -20.14 -12.92
C GLY A 128 7.63 -20.53 -12.54
N GLY A 129 7.88 -20.88 -11.27
CA GLY A 129 9.22 -21.27 -10.81
C GLY A 129 10.28 -20.17 -11.02
N ILE A 130 11.51 -20.56 -11.36
CA ILE A 130 12.63 -19.61 -11.53
C ILE A 130 12.58 -18.92 -12.89
N THR A 131 12.37 -19.65 -13.96
CA THR A 131 12.50 -19.16 -15.35
C THR A 131 11.17 -18.87 -16.03
N GLY A 132 10.05 -19.22 -15.40
CA GLY A 132 8.73 -19.13 -16.00
C GLY A 132 8.41 -20.30 -16.94
N LYS A 133 7.14 -20.34 -17.37
CA LYS A 133 6.64 -21.32 -18.35
C LYS A 133 6.89 -20.90 -19.80
N GLY A 134 7.25 -19.65 -20.04
CA GLY A 134 7.41 -19.05 -21.36
C GLY A 134 6.25 -18.13 -21.71
N PHE A 135 6.52 -17.20 -22.64
CA PHE A 135 5.56 -16.21 -23.10
C PHE A 135 4.32 -16.87 -23.72
N LEU A 136 3.12 -16.49 -23.26
CA LEU A 136 1.81 -17.04 -23.62
C LEU A 136 1.65 -18.56 -23.36
N GLN A 137 2.50 -19.15 -22.49
CA GLN A 137 2.42 -20.57 -22.12
C GLN A 137 1.96 -20.78 -20.67
N GLY A 138 1.51 -19.73 -20.00
CA GLY A 138 0.91 -19.80 -18.67
C GLY A 138 -0.35 -20.65 -18.68
N THR A 139 -0.45 -21.67 -17.84
CA THR A 139 -1.64 -22.53 -17.77
C THR A 139 -2.77 -21.89 -16.97
N GLN A 140 -2.45 -21.17 -15.90
CA GLN A 140 -3.45 -20.48 -15.08
C GLN A 140 -3.99 -19.23 -15.77
N THR A 141 -3.10 -18.48 -16.41
CA THR A 141 -3.44 -17.24 -17.11
C THR A 141 -4.07 -17.50 -18.47
N LYS A 142 -3.61 -18.48 -19.23
CA LYS A 142 -4.16 -18.81 -20.57
C LYS A 142 -5.61 -19.30 -20.51
N TYR A 143 -6.04 -19.95 -19.45
CA TYR A 143 -7.39 -20.49 -19.29
C TYR A 143 -8.25 -19.63 -18.38
N ASP A 144 -7.87 -18.38 -18.13
CA ASP A 144 -8.63 -17.39 -17.34
C ASP A 144 -9.02 -17.85 -15.93
N PHE A 145 -8.16 -18.67 -15.28
CA PHE A 145 -8.40 -19.10 -13.91
C PHE A 145 -8.24 -17.97 -12.90
N VAL A 146 -7.51 -16.90 -13.24
CA VAL A 146 -7.37 -15.70 -12.42
C VAL A 146 -8.27 -14.60 -12.99
N PRO A 147 -9.43 -14.32 -12.39
CA PRO A 147 -10.23 -13.17 -12.79
C PRO A 147 -9.43 -11.87 -12.70
N GLU A 148 -9.67 -10.95 -13.63
CA GLU A 148 -8.97 -9.64 -13.70
C GLU A 148 -7.44 -9.75 -13.85
N GLN A 149 -6.94 -10.83 -14.44
CA GLN A 149 -5.52 -11.07 -14.65
C GLN A 149 -4.84 -10.02 -15.54
N ASP A 150 -5.58 -9.41 -16.47
CA ASP A 150 -5.06 -8.38 -17.38
C ASP A 150 -5.01 -6.99 -16.75
N THR A 151 -5.80 -6.76 -15.71
CA THR A 151 -5.95 -5.47 -15.03
C THR A 151 -5.24 -5.48 -13.68
N ASP A 152 -5.96 -5.83 -12.63
CA ASP A 152 -5.49 -5.71 -11.24
C ASP A 152 -4.51 -6.80 -10.83
N PHE A 153 -4.58 -7.96 -11.46
CA PHE A 153 -3.72 -9.11 -11.16
C PHE A 153 -2.65 -9.39 -12.22
N ILE A 154 -2.32 -8.40 -13.08
CA ILE A 154 -1.35 -8.59 -14.18
C ILE A 154 0.01 -9.15 -13.72
N PHE A 155 0.42 -8.88 -12.49
CA PHE A 155 1.67 -9.41 -11.95
C PHE A 155 1.67 -10.94 -11.87
N CYS A 156 0.50 -11.60 -11.73
CA CYS A 156 0.44 -13.08 -11.73
C CYS A 156 0.81 -13.66 -13.09
N THR A 157 0.43 -12.99 -14.16
CA THR A 157 0.81 -13.38 -15.54
C THR A 157 2.32 -13.27 -15.73
N ILE A 158 2.92 -12.17 -15.26
CA ILE A 158 4.37 -11.99 -15.31
C ILE A 158 5.07 -13.09 -14.48
N GLY A 159 4.55 -13.38 -13.27
CA GLY A 159 5.10 -14.42 -12.40
C GLY A 159 4.99 -15.83 -13.00
N GLU A 160 3.89 -16.15 -13.71
CA GLU A 160 3.71 -17.44 -14.33
C GLU A 160 4.56 -17.61 -15.59
N GLU A 161 4.57 -16.61 -16.48
CA GLU A 161 5.23 -16.70 -17.79
C GLU A 161 6.74 -16.50 -17.74
N TRP A 162 7.20 -15.54 -16.91
CA TRP A 162 8.61 -15.13 -16.80
C TRP A 162 9.27 -15.57 -15.50
N GLY A 163 8.50 -16.15 -14.58
CA GLY A 163 8.97 -16.68 -13.32
C GLY A 163 9.57 -15.64 -12.37
N TYR A 164 10.41 -16.15 -11.48
CA TYR A 164 11.10 -15.32 -10.48
C TYR A 164 12.05 -14.30 -11.10
N ILE A 165 12.76 -14.68 -12.17
CA ILE A 165 13.69 -13.79 -12.89
C ILE A 165 12.94 -12.61 -13.50
N GLY A 166 11.82 -12.84 -14.20
CA GLY A 166 11.01 -11.76 -14.78
C GLY A 166 10.39 -10.88 -13.71
N SER A 167 9.93 -11.46 -12.62
CA SER A 167 9.38 -10.72 -11.47
C SER A 167 10.42 -9.79 -10.83
N ILE A 168 11.65 -10.28 -10.62
CA ILE A 168 12.74 -9.45 -10.09
C ILE A 168 13.11 -8.34 -11.09
N LEU A 169 13.22 -8.66 -12.38
CA LEU A 169 13.53 -7.65 -13.38
C LEU A 169 12.50 -6.53 -13.37
N LEU A 170 11.21 -6.87 -13.29
CA LEU A 170 10.15 -5.87 -13.15
C LEU A 170 10.34 -4.99 -11.93
N VAL A 171 10.60 -5.59 -10.77
CA VAL A 171 10.85 -4.83 -9.52
C VAL A 171 12.05 -3.90 -9.68
N ILE A 172 13.15 -4.37 -10.26
CA ILE A 172 14.35 -3.55 -10.50
C ILE A 172 14.04 -2.38 -11.42
N LEU A 173 13.26 -2.58 -12.49
CA LEU A 173 12.88 -1.51 -13.42
C LEU A 173 12.02 -0.44 -12.73
N PHE A 174 11.03 -0.86 -11.92
CA PHE A 174 10.24 0.11 -11.13
C PHE A 174 11.08 0.85 -10.10
N MET A 175 11.96 0.15 -9.40
CA MET A 175 12.88 0.80 -8.45
C MET A 175 13.81 1.80 -9.15
N ALA A 176 14.35 1.44 -10.32
CA ALA A 176 15.17 2.34 -11.12
C ALA A 176 14.38 3.58 -11.58
N LEU A 177 13.13 3.40 -12.02
CA LEU A 177 12.23 4.50 -12.36
C LEU A 177 11.99 5.43 -11.17
N LEU A 178 11.63 4.87 -10.01
CA LEU A 178 11.37 5.64 -8.79
C LEU A 178 12.60 6.41 -8.32
N PHE A 179 13.77 5.78 -8.27
CA PHE A 179 15.03 6.46 -7.94
C PHE A 179 15.34 7.58 -8.94
N ARG A 180 15.08 7.33 -10.23
CA ARG A 180 15.28 8.37 -11.25
C ARG A 180 14.34 9.55 -11.04
N LEU A 181 13.06 9.31 -10.76
CA LEU A 181 12.07 10.37 -10.48
C LEU A 181 12.44 11.18 -9.26
N ILE A 182 12.84 10.53 -8.16
CA ILE A 182 13.30 11.22 -6.95
C ILE A 182 14.53 12.09 -7.26
N LYS A 183 15.53 11.54 -7.96
CA LYS A 183 16.72 12.29 -8.34
C LYS A 183 16.40 13.49 -9.26
N LEU A 184 15.40 13.35 -10.14
CA LEU A 184 14.93 14.46 -10.97
C LEU A 184 14.17 15.51 -10.14
N ALA A 185 13.39 15.10 -9.15
CA ALA A 185 12.69 16.00 -8.24
C ALA A 185 13.67 16.81 -7.37
N GLU A 186 14.71 16.16 -6.82
CA GLU A 186 15.74 16.83 -6.01
C GLU A 186 16.48 17.95 -6.75
N ARG A 187 16.65 17.85 -8.06
CA ARG A 187 17.36 18.86 -8.85
C ARG A 187 16.49 20.01 -9.35
N GLN A 188 15.17 19.99 -9.08
CA GLN A 188 14.28 21.07 -9.50
C GLN A 188 14.59 22.36 -8.74
N ARG A 189 14.55 23.51 -9.46
CA ARG A 189 14.72 24.84 -8.88
C ARG A 189 13.41 25.41 -8.32
N SER A 190 12.28 25.06 -8.95
CA SER A 190 10.95 25.47 -8.51
C SER A 190 10.41 24.50 -7.46
N ASP A 191 9.88 25.03 -6.36
CA ASP A 191 9.20 24.24 -5.32
C ASP A 191 8.02 23.47 -5.90
N PHE A 192 7.25 24.10 -6.79
CA PHE A 192 6.13 23.46 -7.47
C PHE A 192 6.57 22.22 -8.25
N SER A 193 7.61 22.33 -9.08
CA SER A 193 8.11 21.21 -9.89
C SER A 193 8.71 20.10 -9.02
N ARG A 194 9.34 20.45 -7.89
CA ARG A 194 9.89 19.51 -6.92
C ARG A 194 8.78 18.72 -6.25
N ILE A 195 7.77 19.41 -5.70
CA ILE A 195 6.62 18.81 -5.04
C ILE A 195 5.84 17.92 -6.02
N TYR A 196 5.63 18.40 -7.24
CA TYR A 196 4.98 17.63 -8.29
C TYR A 196 5.74 16.33 -8.59
N GLY A 197 7.07 16.41 -8.74
CA GLY A 197 7.91 15.23 -8.98
C GLY A 197 7.84 14.20 -7.88
N TYR A 198 7.86 14.62 -6.61
CA TYR A 198 7.63 13.71 -5.48
C TYR A 198 6.22 13.13 -5.48
N GLY A 199 5.22 13.92 -5.85
CA GLY A 199 3.84 13.46 -6.00
C GLY A 199 3.72 12.34 -7.02
N VAL A 200 4.29 12.51 -8.21
CA VAL A 200 4.32 11.49 -9.27
C VAL A 200 5.04 10.22 -8.78
N ALA A 201 6.22 10.37 -8.17
CA ALA A 201 6.96 9.23 -7.64
C ALA A 201 6.15 8.48 -6.56
N SER A 202 5.48 9.20 -5.66
CA SER A 202 4.66 8.62 -4.59
C SER A 202 3.46 7.86 -5.14
N ILE A 203 2.75 8.39 -6.15
CA ILE A 203 1.62 7.72 -6.79
C ILE A 203 2.08 6.42 -7.45
N ILE A 204 3.16 6.46 -8.26
CA ILE A 204 3.70 5.27 -8.94
C ILE A 204 4.15 4.24 -7.91
N PHE A 205 4.85 4.66 -6.85
CA PHE A 205 5.28 3.79 -5.76
C PHE A 205 4.11 3.10 -5.07
N PHE A 206 3.04 3.84 -4.76
CA PHE A 206 1.86 3.28 -4.11
C PHE A 206 1.17 2.23 -4.98
N HIS A 207 0.88 2.58 -6.24
CA HIS A 207 0.26 1.66 -7.19
C HIS A 207 1.08 0.39 -7.37
N PHE A 208 2.39 0.53 -7.56
CA PHE A 208 3.32 -0.60 -7.68
C PHE A 208 3.30 -1.49 -6.44
N THR A 209 3.47 -0.90 -5.25
CA THR A 209 3.56 -1.66 -4.00
C THR A 209 2.24 -2.36 -3.66
N VAL A 210 1.11 -1.66 -3.83
CA VAL A 210 -0.20 -2.23 -3.52
C VAL A 210 -0.59 -3.30 -4.54
N ASN A 211 -0.34 -3.09 -5.84
CA ASN A 211 -0.63 -4.09 -6.86
C ASN A 211 0.14 -5.39 -6.60
N LEU A 212 1.46 -5.31 -6.40
CA LEU A 212 2.25 -6.49 -6.04
C LEU A 212 1.77 -7.11 -4.72
N GLY A 213 1.54 -6.28 -3.70
CA GLY A 213 1.10 -6.74 -2.39
C GLY A 213 -0.23 -7.51 -2.44
N MET A 214 -1.21 -7.06 -3.23
CA MET A 214 -2.49 -7.75 -3.34
C MET A 214 -2.40 -9.05 -4.15
N THR A 215 -1.56 -9.10 -5.19
CA THR A 215 -1.39 -10.34 -5.99
C THR A 215 -0.71 -11.46 -5.20
N ILE A 216 0.20 -11.13 -4.29
CA ILE A 216 0.84 -12.09 -3.39
C ILE A 216 0.10 -12.27 -2.06
N GLY A 217 -0.99 -11.51 -1.83
CA GLY A 217 -1.86 -11.62 -0.66
C GLY A 217 -1.28 -11.03 0.62
N LEU A 218 -0.46 -9.99 0.52
CA LEU A 218 0.02 -9.18 1.66
C LEU A 218 -0.89 -7.99 1.96
N VAL A 219 -1.68 -7.56 0.96
CA VAL A 219 -2.61 -6.43 1.06
C VAL A 219 -3.98 -6.90 0.57
N PRO A 220 -5.10 -6.40 1.14
CA PRO A 220 -6.43 -6.76 0.64
C PRO A 220 -6.60 -6.31 -0.81
N VAL A 221 -7.42 -7.03 -1.56
CA VAL A 221 -7.72 -6.70 -2.96
C VAL A 221 -8.52 -5.39 -3.01
N ILE A 222 -7.91 -4.36 -3.58
CA ILE A 222 -8.46 -3.01 -3.64
C ILE A 222 -8.83 -2.61 -5.07
N GLY A 223 -8.31 -3.31 -6.07
CA GLY A 223 -8.55 -2.98 -7.48
C GLY A 223 -7.68 -1.82 -7.96
N ILE A 224 -6.37 -1.92 -7.79
CA ILE A 224 -5.40 -0.89 -8.18
C ILE A 224 -4.50 -1.45 -9.29
N PRO A 225 -4.51 -0.81 -10.50
CA PRO A 225 -3.71 -1.28 -11.62
C PRO A 225 -2.21 -1.03 -11.42
N LEU A 226 -1.39 -1.88 -12.03
CA LEU A 226 0.07 -1.71 -12.09
C LEU A 226 0.40 -0.65 -13.16
N PRO A 227 1.07 0.48 -12.81
CA PRO A 227 1.35 1.55 -13.74
C PRO A 227 2.07 1.06 -15.00
N PHE A 228 1.65 1.53 -16.18
CA PHE A 228 2.23 1.25 -17.51
C PHE A 228 2.14 -0.21 -18.01
N ILE A 229 1.69 -1.15 -17.19
CA ILE A 229 1.67 -2.58 -17.51
C ILE A 229 0.25 -3.14 -17.54
N SER A 230 -0.58 -2.81 -16.53
CA SER A 230 -1.99 -3.25 -16.51
C SER A 230 -2.75 -2.78 -17.73
N TYR A 231 -3.59 -3.65 -18.24
CA TYR A 231 -4.54 -3.30 -19.28
C TYR A 231 -5.52 -2.23 -18.78
N GLY A 232 -5.67 -1.16 -19.55
CA GLY A 232 -6.59 -0.06 -19.26
C GLY A 232 -6.15 1.23 -19.93
N GLY A 233 -6.90 1.68 -20.95
CA GLY A 233 -6.57 2.91 -21.67
C GLY A 233 -6.54 4.14 -20.76
N SER A 234 -7.51 4.28 -19.86
CA SER A 234 -7.59 5.41 -18.91
C SER A 234 -6.41 5.45 -17.93
N SER A 235 -6.01 4.30 -17.38
CA SER A 235 -4.88 4.23 -16.45
C SER A 235 -3.55 4.54 -17.16
N LEU A 236 -3.35 3.98 -18.35
CA LEU A 236 -2.16 4.26 -19.16
C LEU A 236 -2.04 5.76 -19.50
N TRP A 237 -3.14 6.39 -19.93
CA TRP A 237 -3.17 7.82 -20.19
C TRP A 237 -2.86 8.63 -18.93
N ALA A 238 -3.47 8.30 -17.81
CA ALA A 238 -3.27 9.03 -16.55
C ALA A 238 -1.80 8.99 -16.11
N PHE A 239 -1.18 7.81 -16.04
CA PHE A 239 0.22 7.69 -15.64
C PHE A 239 1.18 8.31 -16.65
N THR A 240 0.87 8.20 -17.94
CA THR A 240 1.67 8.83 -19.00
C THR A 240 1.63 10.35 -18.87
N ILE A 241 0.45 10.95 -18.75
CA ILE A 241 0.30 12.40 -18.59
C ILE A 241 1.06 12.89 -17.34
N LEU A 242 0.85 12.23 -16.19
CA LEU A 242 1.56 12.57 -14.95
C LEU A 242 3.08 12.58 -15.14
N LEU A 243 3.61 11.52 -15.74
CA LEU A 243 5.05 11.38 -15.97
C LEU A 243 5.59 12.43 -16.95
N PHE A 244 4.91 12.63 -18.10
CA PHE A 244 5.39 13.53 -19.13
C PHE A 244 5.27 15.00 -18.74
N ILE A 245 4.29 15.41 -17.94
CA ILE A 245 4.24 16.74 -17.35
C ILE A 245 5.50 16.98 -16.50
N PHE A 246 5.89 16.00 -15.67
CA PHE A 246 7.09 16.11 -14.84
C PHE A 246 8.38 16.17 -15.71
N ILE A 247 8.49 15.34 -16.74
CA ILE A 247 9.62 15.37 -17.68
C ILE A 247 9.70 16.74 -18.38
N LYS A 248 8.56 17.31 -18.76
CA LYS A 248 8.52 18.66 -19.36
C LYS A 248 8.99 19.74 -18.38
N GLN A 249 8.56 19.67 -17.13
CA GLN A 249 9.03 20.59 -16.08
C GLN A 249 10.54 20.47 -15.86
N ASP A 250 11.06 19.25 -15.85
CA ASP A 250 12.50 19.02 -15.72
C ASP A 250 13.28 19.58 -16.93
N ALA A 251 12.79 19.41 -18.14
CA ALA A 251 13.41 19.95 -19.35
C ALA A 251 13.46 21.50 -19.35
N SER A 252 12.43 22.14 -18.80
CA SER A 252 12.33 23.61 -18.73
C SER A 252 12.94 24.23 -17.48
N ARG A 253 13.53 23.47 -16.57
CA ARG A 253 14.04 23.94 -15.27
C ARG A 253 15.10 25.02 -15.34
N LEU A 254 15.85 25.14 -16.46
CA LEU A 254 16.86 26.18 -16.70
C LEU A 254 16.30 27.43 -17.37
N GLN A 255 15.06 27.36 -17.88
CA GLN A 255 14.40 28.48 -18.57
C GLN A 255 13.57 29.36 -17.61
N LEU A 256 13.45 28.93 -16.33
CA LEU A 256 12.73 29.63 -15.25
C LEU A 256 13.65 30.69 -14.56
N LEU A 257 14.50 31.40 -15.34
CA LEU A 257 15.31 32.55 -14.90
C LEU A 257 14.71 33.82 -15.47
#